data_f012d15d89a3e619f820e08add9a9722
#
_entry.id   f012d15d89a3e619f820e08add9a9722
#
_cell.length_a   1.000
_cell.length_b   1.000
_cell.length_c   1.000
_cell.angle_alpha   90.00
_cell.angle_beta   90.00
_cell.angle_gamma   90.00
#
_symmetry.space_group_name_H-M   'P 1'
#
loop_
_entity.id
_entity.type
_entity.pdbx_description
1 polymer ?
#
loop_
_entity_poly.entity_id
_entity_poly.type
_entity_poly.pdbx_seq_one_letter_code
_entity_poly.pdbx_strand_id
1 'polypeptide(L)'
;MRWYVDTSAAAKLLIDEPESDALAAFLERAVEVGDAVGSSRLLETELRRLGIRLSVPQEHVTLLLERLDLLLPDDAVFRDAGLLPGSALRSLDALHVAAALRWAADAMVTYDERQAAAARAVGLEVAAPG
;
A
#
# COMPACT_ATOMS: atom_id res chain seq x y z
N MET A 1 -5.14 -6.31 -13.84
CA MET A 1 -4.08 -6.36 -12.83
C MET A 1 -4.61 -6.02 -11.45
N ARG A 2 -3.89 -6.43 -10.42
CA ARG A 2 -4.14 -6.03 -9.03
C ARG A 2 -2.96 -5.22 -8.52
N TRP A 3 -3.23 -3.98 -8.14
CA TRP A 3 -2.24 -3.04 -7.63
C TRP A 3 -2.38 -2.92 -6.13
N TYR A 4 -1.36 -3.32 -5.40
CA TYR A 4 -1.34 -3.17 -3.94
C TYR A 4 -0.68 -1.84 -3.57
N VAL A 5 -1.40 -1.00 -2.84
CA VAL A 5 -0.92 0.32 -2.41
C VAL A 5 -0.43 0.22 -0.98
N ASP A 6 0.85 0.51 -0.73
CA ASP A 6 1.37 0.55 0.64
C ASP A 6 1.13 1.92 1.29
N THR A 7 1.55 2.06 2.54
CA THR A 7 1.32 3.28 3.31
C THR A 7 2.06 4.48 2.73
N SER A 8 3.27 4.30 2.19
CA SER A 8 4.04 5.41 1.60
C SER A 8 3.32 6.01 0.39
N ALA A 9 2.66 5.18 -0.41
CA ALA A 9 1.88 5.63 -1.55
C ALA A 9 0.54 6.22 -1.10
N ALA A 10 -0.18 5.55 -0.21
CA ALA A 10 -1.46 6.05 0.28
C ALA A 10 -1.34 7.41 0.96
N ALA A 11 -0.25 7.65 1.69
CA ALA A 11 0.02 8.93 2.33
C ALA A 11 0.07 10.09 1.32
N LYS A 12 0.59 9.86 0.11
CA LYS A 12 0.65 10.87 -0.95
C LYS A 12 -0.73 11.20 -1.54
N LEU A 13 -1.73 10.38 -1.28
CA LEU A 13 -3.12 10.68 -1.67
C LEU A 13 -3.85 11.50 -0.60
N LEU A 14 -3.30 11.60 0.61
CA LEU A 14 -3.82 12.44 1.69
C LEU A 14 -3.11 13.77 1.81
N ILE A 15 -1.83 13.80 1.48
CA ILE A 15 -0.95 14.95 1.67
C ILE A 15 -0.41 15.33 0.29
N ASP A 16 -0.45 16.63 -0.02
CA ASP A 16 0.05 17.12 -1.30
C ASP A 16 1.58 17.12 -1.30
N GLU A 17 2.13 16.25 -2.12
CA GLU A 17 3.56 16.08 -2.34
C GLU A 17 3.84 16.08 -3.85
N PRO A 18 5.11 16.18 -4.30
CA PRO A 18 5.42 16.29 -5.74
C PRO A 18 4.83 15.18 -6.60
N GLU A 19 4.73 13.96 -6.07
CA GLU A 19 4.25 12.78 -6.82
C GLU A 19 2.74 12.55 -6.71
N SER A 20 2.03 13.34 -5.90
CA SER A 20 0.60 13.11 -5.60
C SER A 20 -0.29 13.10 -6.84
N ASP A 21 -0.11 14.08 -7.74
CA ASP A 21 -0.93 14.17 -8.95
C ASP A 21 -0.66 13.00 -9.90
N ALA A 22 0.62 12.64 -10.09
CA ALA A 22 0.98 11.52 -10.95
C ALA A 22 0.46 10.19 -10.41
N LEU A 23 0.52 10.00 -9.09
CA LEU A 23 -0.02 8.81 -8.45
C LEU A 23 -1.53 8.73 -8.60
N ALA A 24 -2.25 9.81 -8.32
CA ALA A 24 -3.70 9.86 -8.47
C ALA A 24 -4.12 9.52 -9.91
N ALA A 25 -3.47 10.12 -10.90
CA ALA A 25 -3.76 9.85 -12.30
C ALA A 25 -3.48 8.39 -12.68
N PHE A 26 -2.39 7.82 -12.18
CA PHE A 26 -2.04 6.42 -12.39
C PHE A 26 -3.12 5.47 -11.85
N LEU A 27 -3.56 5.69 -10.62
CA LEU A 27 -4.58 4.84 -10.00
C LEU A 27 -5.96 5.01 -10.63
N GLU A 28 -6.33 6.22 -11.01
CA GLU A 28 -7.59 6.49 -11.73
C GLU A 28 -7.61 5.74 -13.06
N ARG A 29 -6.51 5.79 -13.81
CA ARG A 29 -6.39 5.06 -15.07
C ARG A 29 -6.45 3.55 -14.86
N ALA A 30 -5.83 3.03 -13.81
CA ALA A 30 -5.90 1.61 -13.48
C ALA A 30 -7.35 1.16 -13.28
N VAL A 31 -8.12 1.93 -12.52
CA VAL A 31 -9.55 1.65 -12.29
C VAL A 31 -10.35 1.75 -13.59
N GLU A 32 -10.08 2.75 -14.43
CA GLU A 32 -10.77 2.94 -15.72
C GLU A 32 -10.59 1.75 -16.65
N VAL A 33 -9.43 1.10 -16.66
CA VAL A 33 -9.18 -0.08 -17.48
C VAL A 33 -9.62 -1.39 -16.84
N GLY A 34 -10.24 -1.33 -15.67
CA GLY A 34 -10.79 -2.50 -14.98
C GLY A 34 -9.85 -3.20 -14.00
N ASP A 35 -8.72 -2.58 -13.67
CA ASP A 35 -7.80 -3.11 -12.67
C ASP A 35 -8.36 -2.94 -11.25
N ALA A 36 -7.95 -3.81 -10.33
CA ALA A 36 -8.24 -3.66 -8.92
C ALA A 36 -7.12 -2.89 -8.22
N VAL A 37 -7.50 -1.99 -7.32
CA VAL A 37 -6.57 -1.24 -6.47
C VAL A 37 -6.94 -1.52 -5.02
N GLY A 38 -6.01 -2.03 -4.26
CA GLY A 38 -6.28 -2.45 -2.89
C GLY A 38 -5.11 -2.32 -1.96
N SER A 39 -5.34 -2.68 -0.72
CA SER A 39 -4.33 -2.71 0.33
C SER A 39 -4.77 -3.66 1.44
N SER A 40 -4.04 -3.65 2.54
CA SER A 40 -4.44 -4.34 3.75
C SER A 40 -5.23 -3.42 4.68
N ARG A 41 -6.11 -4.00 5.50
CA ARG A 41 -6.78 -3.28 6.59
C ARG A 41 -5.79 -2.63 7.56
N LEU A 42 -4.54 -3.09 7.62
CA LEU A 42 -3.47 -2.44 8.37
C LEU A 42 -3.29 -0.98 7.97
N LEU A 43 -3.52 -0.67 6.69
CA LEU A 43 -3.42 0.68 6.16
C LEU A 43 -4.32 1.66 6.93
N GLU A 44 -5.50 1.24 7.33
CA GLU A 44 -6.43 2.10 8.06
C GLU A 44 -5.79 2.69 9.31
N THR A 45 -5.22 1.84 10.16
CA THR A 45 -4.58 2.31 11.40
C THR A 45 -3.42 3.26 11.10
N GLU A 46 -2.59 2.92 10.13
CA GLU A 46 -1.44 3.75 9.77
C GLU A 46 -1.87 5.12 9.25
N LEU A 47 -2.87 5.17 8.36
CA LEU A 47 -3.34 6.45 7.80
C LEU A 47 -4.09 7.29 8.84
N ARG A 48 -4.86 6.67 9.74
CA ARG A 48 -5.53 7.41 10.80
C ARG A 48 -4.54 8.01 11.79
N ARG A 49 -3.47 7.28 12.12
CA ARG A 49 -2.39 7.81 12.95
C ARG A 49 -1.63 8.95 12.25
N LEU A 50 -1.41 8.82 10.96
CA LEU A 50 -0.82 9.88 10.14
C LEU A 50 -1.70 11.14 10.16
N GLY A 51 -3.01 10.97 10.02
CA GLY A 51 -3.98 12.06 10.07
C GLY A 51 -3.95 12.80 11.42
N ILE A 52 -3.84 12.07 12.52
CA ILE A 52 -3.70 12.66 13.85
C ILE A 52 -2.41 13.49 13.93
N ARG A 53 -1.27 12.93 13.48
CA ARG A 53 0.02 13.61 13.54
C ARG A 53 0.08 14.90 12.71
N LEU A 54 -0.55 14.89 11.53
CA LEU A 54 -0.44 15.97 10.56
C LEU A 54 -1.71 16.83 10.48
N SER A 55 -2.65 16.62 11.38
CA SER A 55 -3.94 17.35 11.42
C SER A 55 -4.72 17.27 10.12
N VAL A 56 -4.69 16.13 9.47
CA VAL A 56 -5.55 15.82 8.32
C VAL A 56 -6.90 15.35 8.84
N PRO A 57 -8.02 15.91 8.36
CA PRO A 57 -9.35 15.48 8.80
C PRO A 57 -9.57 13.98 8.56
N GLN A 58 -10.10 13.28 9.54
CA GLN A 58 -10.35 11.84 9.45
C GLN A 58 -11.35 11.48 8.33
N GLU A 59 -12.19 12.41 7.95
CA GLU A 59 -13.10 12.24 6.80
C GLU A 59 -12.35 11.99 5.50
N HIS A 60 -11.19 12.66 5.32
CA HIS A 60 -10.34 12.44 4.15
C HIS A 60 -9.76 11.01 4.16
N VAL A 61 -9.37 10.52 5.32
CA VAL A 61 -8.88 9.14 5.47
C VAL A 61 -9.98 8.15 5.11
N THR A 62 -11.17 8.36 5.64
CA THR A 62 -12.33 7.50 5.37
C THR A 62 -12.64 7.44 3.88
N LEU A 63 -12.69 8.59 3.19
CA LEU A 63 -12.96 8.64 1.75
C LEU A 63 -11.90 7.91 0.94
N LEU A 64 -10.63 8.02 1.33
CA LEU A 64 -9.55 7.29 0.66
C LEU A 64 -9.71 5.78 0.85
N LEU A 65 -9.95 5.33 2.08
CA LEU A 65 -10.11 3.91 2.37
C LEU A 65 -11.31 3.28 1.62
N GLU A 66 -12.40 4.03 1.46
CA GLU A 66 -13.57 3.57 0.72
C GLU A 66 -13.29 3.32 -0.77
N ARG A 67 -12.24 3.92 -1.31
CA ARG A 67 -11.84 3.76 -2.72
C ARG A 67 -10.92 2.56 -2.94
N LEU A 68 -10.53 1.86 -1.89
CA LEU A 68 -9.60 0.73 -1.96
C LEU A 68 -10.30 -0.56 -1.57
N ASP A 69 -9.91 -1.65 -2.23
CA ASP A 69 -10.24 -2.99 -1.76
C ASP A 69 -9.32 -3.32 -0.60
N LEU A 70 -9.88 -3.55 0.58
CA LEU A 70 -9.08 -3.78 1.79
C LEU A 70 -9.14 -5.24 2.21
N LEU A 71 -7.97 -5.90 2.15
CA LEU A 71 -7.80 -7.27 2.61
C LEU A 71 -7.69 -7.32 4.13
N LEU A 72 -8.52 -8.14 4.76
CA LEU A 72 -8.37 -8.42 6.20
C LEU A 72 -7.26 -9.49 6.37
N PRO A 73 -6.15 -9.15 7.05
CA PRO A 73 -5.07 -10.11 7.26
C PRO A 73 -5.53 -11.30 8.10
N ASP A 74 -5.25 -12.51 7.64
CA ASP A 74 -5.49 -13.74 8.40
C ASP A 74 -4.20 -14.22 9.09
N ASP A 75 -4.30 -15.33 9.83
CA ASP A 75 -3.15 -15.89 10.54
C ASP A 75 -1.97 -16.19 9.60
N ALA A 76 -2.26 -16.61 8.37
CA ALA A 76 -1.21 -16.92 7.40
C ALA A 76 -0.42 -15.69 7.01
N VAL A 77 -1.06 -14.53 6.88
CA VAL A 77 -0.37 -13.27 6.57
C VAL A 77 0.63 -12.92 7.66
N PHE A 78 0.24 -13.04 8.92
CA PHE A 78 1.14 -12.74 10.04
C PHE A 78 2.32 -13.71 10.09
N ARG A 79 2.07 -15.00 9.89
CA ARG A 79 3.13 -16.00 9.87
C ARG A 79 4.10 -15.77 8.70
N ASP A 80 3.57 -15.58 7.50
CA ASP A 80 4.38 -15.39 6.30
C ASP A 80 5.19 -14.11 6.37
N ALA A 81 4.62 -13.04 6.90
CA ALA A 81 5.34 -11.79 7.12
C ALA A 81 6.54 -11.99 8.05
N GLY A 82 6.36 -12.77 9.11
CA GLY A 82 7.44 -13.07 10.08
C GLY A 82 8.58 -13.91 9.48
N LEU A 83 8.34 -14.60 8.37
CA LEU A 83 9.31 -15.48 7.71
C LEU A 83 9.93 -14.86 6.45
N LEU A 84 9.53 -13.67 6.05
CA LEU A 84 10.11 -13.01 4.86
C LEU A 84 11.60 -12.75 5.03
N PRO A 85 12.40 -12.93 3.96
CA PRO A 85 13.82 -12.63 4.00
C PRO A 85 14.07 -11.14 4.09
N GLY A 86 15.25 -10.78 4.61
CA GLY A 86 15.67 -9.40 4.72
C GLY A 86 15.62 -8.90 6.17
N SER A 87 16.77 -8.91 6.84
CA SER A 87 16.89 -8.51 8.25
C SER A 87 16.56 -7.04 8.52
N ALA A 88 16.60 -6.20 7.49
CA ALA A 88 16.27 -4.77 7.60
C ALA A 88 14.78 -4.47 7.40
N LEU A 89 13.98 -5.45 6.99
CA LEU A 89 12.55 -5.28 6.75
C LEU A 89 11.82 -5.18 8.08
N ARG A 90 11.07 -4.09 8.27
CA ARG A 90 10.31 -3.87 9.49
C ARG A 90 8.99 -4.64 9.47
N SER A 91 8.41 -4.86 10.66
CA SER A 91 7.21 -5.70 10.82
C SER A 91 6.02 -5.22 9.98
N LEU A 92 5.71 -3.93 9.99
CA LEU A 92 4.59 -3.39 9.20
C LEU A 92 4.84 -3.52 7.71
N ASP A 93 6.07 -3.28 7.27
CA ASP A 93 6.44 -3.43 5.86
C ASP A 93 6.34 -4.90 5.42
N ALA A 94 6.81 -5.81 6.26
CA ALA A 94 6.68 -7.25 6.02
C ALA A 94 5.22 -7.69 5.91
N LEU A 95 4.35 -7.15 6.77
CA LEU A 95 2.91 -7.42 6.73
C LEU A 95 2.28 -6.93 5.43
N HIS A 96 2.68 -5.77 4.92
CA HIS A 96 2.21 -5.29 3.62
C HIS A 96 2.66 -6.18 2.47
N VAL A 97 3.92 -6.62 2.46
CA VAL A 97 4.41 -7.55 1.42
C VAL A 97 3.66 -8.88 1.47
N ALA A 98 3.50 -9.45 2.66
CA ALA A 98 2.76 -10.71 2.83
C ALA A 98 1.29 -10.57 2.43
N ALA A 99 0.65 -9.45 2.76
CA ALA A 99 -0.72 -9.16 2.37
C ALA A 99 -0.86 -9.02 0.85
N ALA A 100 0.09 -8.35 0.20
CA ALA A 100 0.12 -8.24 -1.26
C ALA A 100 0.21 -9.59 -1.93
N LEU A 101 1.07 -10.47 -1.45
CA LEU A 101 1.19 -11.84 -1.95
C LEU A 101 -0.10 -12.64 -1.74
N ARG A 102 -0.70 -12.52 -0.57
CA ARG A 102 -1.95 -13.22 -0.23
C ARG A 102 -3.12 -12.77 -1.11
N TRP A 103 -3.18 -11.50 -1.44
CA TRP A 103 -4.17 -10.94 -2.36
C TRP A 103 -3.89 -11.29 -3.82
N ALA A 104 -2.76 -11.94 -4.09
CA ALA A 104 -2.29 -12.21 -5.45
C ALA A 104 -2.10 -10.93 -6.27
N ALA A 105 -1.52 -9.91 -5.65
CA ALA A 105 -1.18 -8.67 -6.33
C ALA A 105 -0.17 -8.94 -7.45
N ASP A 106 -0.31 -8.22 -8.56
CA ASP A 106 0.67 -8.23 -9.64
C ASP A 106 1.83 -7.27 -9.35
N ALA A 107 1.53 -6.17 -8.70
CA ALA A 107 2.50 -5.13 -8.41
C ALA A 107 2.19 -4.43 -7.10
N MET A 108 3.22 -3.85 -6.50
CA MET A 108 3.11 -2.96 -5.36
C MET A 108 3.40 -1.53 -5.79
N VAL A 109 2.54 -0.60 -5.38
CA VAL A 109 2.74 0.84 -5.55
C VAL A 109 3.36 1.35 -4.25
N THR A 110 4.62 1.75 -4.30
CA THR A 110 5.36 2.20 -3.12
C THR A 110 6.42 3.22 -3.50
N TYR A 111 6.67 4.17 -2.60
CA TYR A 111 7.77 5.14 -2.70
C TYR A 111 8.88 4.87 -1.69
N ASP A 112 8.76 3.82 -0.90
CA ASP A 112 9.78 3.39 0.04
C ASP A 112 10.72 2.40 -0.65
N GLU A 113 12.00 2.75 -0.75
CA GLU A 113 12.99 1.93 -1.47
C GLU A 113 13.22 0.56 -0.82
N ARG A 114 13.15 0.48 0.51
CA ARG A 114 13.29 -0.80 1.24
C ARG A 114 12.10 -1.70 0.96
N GLN A 115 10.90 -1.12 0.95
CA GLN A 115 9.67 -1.84 0.61
C GLN A 115 9.72 -2.32 -0.84
N ALA A 116 10.15 -1.47 -1.75
CA ALA A 116 10.30 -1.83 -3.16
C ALA A 116 11.27 -3.01 -3.34
N ALA A 117 12.41 -2.99 -2.66
CA ALA A 117 13.38 -4.08 -2.71
C ALA A 117 12.79 -5.38 -2.16
N ALA A 118 12.07 -5.33 -1.05
CA ALA A 118 11.42 -6.48 -0.46
C ALA A 118 10.32 -7.06 -1.39
N ALA A 119 9.53 -6.20 -2.01
CA ALA A 119 8.50 -6.61 -2.97
C ALA A 119 9.11 -7.33 -4.18
N ARG A 120 10.16 -6.77 -4.76
CA ARG A 120 10.86 -7.37 -5.89
C ARG A 120 11.49 -8.73 -5.52
N ALA A 121 12.03 -8.84 -4.33
CA ALA A 121 12.66 -10.06 -3.85
C ALA A 121 11.70 -11.26 -3.79
N VAL A 122 10.40 -11.01 -3.68
CA VAL A 122 9.36 -12.04 -3.65
C VAL A 122 8.56 -12.11 -4.95
N GLY A 123 9.02 -11.44 -6.01
CA GLY A 123 8.45 -11.56 -7.35
C GLY A 123 7.37 -10.55 -7.71
N LEU A 124 7.13 -9.54 -6.87
CA LEU A 124 6.20 -8.46 -7.20
C LEU A 124 6.89 -7.41 -8.10
N GLU A 125 6.16 -6.90 -9.07
CA GLU A 125 6.56 -5.69 -9.75
C GLU A 125 6.36 -4.49 -8.82
N VAL A 126 7.06 -3.39 -9.09
CA VAL A 126 6.96 -2.17 -8.30
C VAL A 126 6.68 -0.98 -9.21
N ALA A 127 5.76 -0.13 -8.80
CA ALA A 127 5.47 1.14 -9.45
C ALA A 127 5.61 2.29 -8.45
N ALA A 128 6.21 3.38 -8.91
CA ALA A 128 6.34 4.63 -8.15
C ALA A 128 6.09 5.81 -9.09
N PRO A 129 4.82 6.05 -9.48
CA PRO A 129 4.47 7.10 -10.44
C PRO A 129 4.93 8.49 -9.99
N GLY A 130 5.52 9.26 -10.92
CA GLY A 130 5.97 10.61 -10.61
C GLY A 130 7.27 11.05 -11.26
#